data_2a3e1fa63ec84070ec7ed7ded15a5d00
#
_entry.id   2a3e1fa63ec84070ec7ed7ded15a5d00
#
_cell.length_a   1.000
_cell.length_b   1.000
_cell.length_c   1.000
_cell.angle_alpha   90.00
_cell.angle_beta   90.00
_cell.angle_gamma   90.00
#
_symmetry.space_group_name_H-M   'P 1'
#
loop_
_entity.id
_entity.type
_entity.pdbx_description
1 polymer ?
#
loop_
_entity_poly.entity_id
_entity_poly.type
_entity_poly.pdbx_seq_one_letter_code
_entity_poly.pdbx_strand_id
1 'polypeptide(L)'
;GMKVYVYKTPVTLADIQNSVREIASVVDAREQGDKLVLAMQEKLDVVQQKLKNLPADKKQVVVPLSMMSAFGGKGTTFDDICNYANVTNGVSAAGIDKNAVIAKEKIVEINPDAFILPTWDFGKSGDAKNFINETMNDPALQTVKAIKNNRLIQIHDAYLYSISHYAANAVDEIARAVYPEYF
;
A
#
# COMPACT_ATOMS: atom_id res chain seq x y z
N GLY A 1 17.15 -5.77 -35.73
CA GLY A 1 17.34 -5.18 -34.41
C GLY A 1 16.17 -5.50 -33.50
N MET A 2 16.37 -5.47 -32.18
CA MET A 2 15.32 -5.66 -31.19
C MET A 2 14.43 -4.40 -31.12
N LYS A 3 13.11 -4.58 -31.10
CA LYS A 3 12.18 -3.47 -30.85
C LYS A 3 12.13 -3.22 -29.33
N VAL A 4 12.34 -2.00 -28.88
CA VAL A 4 12.31 -1.58 -27.47
C VAL A 4 11.21 -0.54 -27.31
N TYR A 5 10.34 -0.76 -26.30
CA TYR A 5 9.36 0.21 -25.87
C TYR A 5 9.73 0.71 -24.47
N VAL A 6 9.72 2.02 -24.28
CA VAL A 6 10.03 2.66 -22.99
C VAL A 6 8.81 3.44 -22.53
N TYR A 7 8.38 3.21 -21.30
CA TYR A 7 7.28 3.96 -20.67
C TYR A 7 7.72 4.57 -19.32
N LYS A 8 7.01 5.60 -18.91
CA LYS A 8 7.27 6.23 -17.61
C LYS A 8 6.81 5.31 -16.48
N THR A 9 7.63 5.14 -15.45
CA THR A 9 7.25 4.36 -14.26
C THR A 9 6.01 4.99 -13.59
N PRO A 10 4.92 4.24 -13.45
CA PRO A 10 3.72 4.68 -12.77
C PRO A 10 3.98 4.99 -11.29
N VAL A 11 3.32 6.01 -10.76
CA VAL A 11 3.37 6.38 -9.34
C VAL A 11 1.97 6.51 -8.72
N THR A 12 0.92 6.51 -9.55
CA THR A 12 -0.49 6.52 -9.12
C THR A 12 -1.23 5.32 -9.71
N LEU A 13 -2.38 4.99 -9.15
CA LEU A 13 -3.26 3.94 -9.69
C LEU A 13 -3.77 4.31 -11.09
N ALA A 14 -4.02 5.60 -11.35
CA ALA A 14 -4.36 6.09 -12.68
C ALA A 14 -3.20 5.92 -13.68
N ASP A 15 -1.95 6.18 -13.28
CA ASP A 15 -0.78 5.91 -14.12
C ASP A 15 -0.66 4.41 -14.42
N ILE A 16 -0.93 3.54 -13.45
CA ILE A 16 -0.93 2.08 -13.65
C ILE A 16 -1.96 1.68 -14.70
N GLN A 17 -3.20 2.19 -14.60
CA GLN A 17 -4.25 1.92 -15.59
C GLN A 17 -3.82 2.35 -17.00
N ASN A 18 -3.21 3.54 -17.13
CA ASN A 18 -2.68 4.03 -18.41
C ASN A 18 -1.57 3.13 -18.93
N SER A 19 -0.62 2.73 -18.09
CA SER A 19 0.48 1.84 -18.47
C SER A 19 -0.01 0.47 -18.94
N VAL A 20 -1.05 -0.09 -18.30
CA VAL A 20 -1.67 -1.35 -18.75
C VAL A 20 -2.23 -1.22 -20.17
N ARG A 21 -2.93 -0.10 -20.48
CA ARG A 21 -3.46 0.15 -21.83
C ARG A 21 -2.34 0.36 -22.85
N GLU A 22 -1.30 1.11 -22.48
CA GLU A 22 -0.15 1.36 -23.36
C GLU A 22 0.56 0.05 -23.70
N ILE A 23 0.91 -0.78 -22.71
CA ILE A 23 1.56 -2.07 -22.91
C ILE A 23 0.67 -2.99 -23.77
N ALA A 24 -0.62 -3.08 -23.46
CA ALA A 24 -1.57 -3.88 -24.23
C ALA A 24 -1.66 -3.43 -25.69
N SER A 25 -1.57 -2.11 -25.95
CA SER A 25 -1.53 -1.57 -27.31
C SER A 25 -0.27 -1.97 -28.08
N VAL A 26 0.89 -2.01 -27.39
CA VAL A 26 2.19 -2.36 -28.01
C VAL A 26 2.26 -3.84 -28.38
N VAL A 27 1.61 -4.71 -27.60
CA VAL A 27 1.60 -6.17 -27.82
C VAL A 27 0.34 -6.67 -28.55
N ASP A 28 -0.46 -5.75 -29.11
CA ASP A 28 -1.72 -6.03 -29.84
C ASP A 28 -2.76 -6.79 -29.01
N ALA A 29 -2.86 -6.45 -27.72
CA ALA A 29 -3.77 -7.07 -26.75
C ALA A 29 -4.70 -6.03 -26.09
N ARG A 30 -5.19 -5.05 -26.85
CA ARG A 30 -5.97 -3.90 -26.34
C ARG A 30 -7.21 -4.32 -25.55
N GLU A 31 -7.97 -5.27 -26.07
CA GLU A 31 -9.19 -5.76 -25.42
C GLU A 31 -8.89 -6.37 -24.04
N GLN A 32 -7.79 -7.11 -23.92
CA GLN A 32 -7.34 -7.70 -22.66
C GLN A 32 -6.89 -6.60 -21.67
N GLY A 33 -6.18 -5.58 -22.17
CA GLY A 33 -5.78 -4.42 -21.38
C GLY A 33 -6.97 -3.65 -20.81
N ASP A 34 -7.98 -3.40 -21.64
CA ASP A 34 -9.19 -2.71 -21.22
C ASP A 34 -9.98 -3.52 -20.17
N LYS A 35 -10.08 -4.85 -20.34
CA LYS A 35 -10.70 -5.74 -19.34
C LYS A 35 -9.97 -5.70 -17.99
N LEU A 36 -8.63 -5.69 -17.99
CA LEU A 36 -7.85 -5.59 -16.76
C LEU A 36 -8.08 -4.24 -16.06
N VAL A 37 -8.09 -3.15 -16.83
CA VAL A 37 -8.33 -1.81 -16.26
C VAL A 37 -9.76 -1.68 -15.73
N LEU A 38 -10.75 -2.22 -16.43
CA LEU A 38 -12.14 -2.24 -15.96
C LEU A 38 -12.25 -3.00 -14.63
N ALA A 39 -11.70 -4.22 -14.55
CA ALA A 39 -11.71 -5.02 -13.32
C ALA A 39 -10.98 -4.32 -12.15
N MET A 40 -9.87 -3.61 -12.45
CA MET A 40 -9.18 -2.78 -11.48
C MET A 40 -10.10 -1.65 -10.97
N GLN A 41 -10.74 -0.91 -11.88
CA GLN A 41 -11.61 0.21 -11.53
C GLN A 41 -12.83 -0.24 -10.71
N GLU A 42 -13.50 -1.32 -11.12
CA GLU A 42 -14.64 -1.89 -10.38
C GLU A 42 -14.27 -2.20 -8.92
N LYS A 43 -13.08 -2.75 -8.69
CA LYS A 43 -12.60 -3.03 -7.32
C LYS A 43 -12.38 -1.75 -6.51
N LEU A 44 -11.77 -0.73 -7.11
CA LEU A 44 -11.57 0.57 -6.46
C LEU A 44 -12.92 1.23 -6.13
N ASP A 45 -13.88 1.18 -7.05
CA ASP A 45 -15.21 1.75 -6.88
C ASP A 45 -15.97 1.07 -5.74
N VAL A 46 -15.86 -0.25 -5.61
CA VAL A 46 -16.45 -1.00 -4.48
C VAL A 46 -15.92 -0.49 -3.14
N VAL A 47 -14.61 -0.34 -3.00
CA VAL A 47 -14.01 0.17 -1.77
C VAL A 47 -14.47 1.60 -1.47
N GLN A 48 -14.41 2.48 -2.47
CA GLN A 48 -14.84 3.87 -2.32
C GLN A 48 -16.33 3.97 -1.95
N GLN A 49 -17.18 3.15 -2.56
CA GLN A 49 -18.62 3.12 -2.24
C GLN A 49 -18.89 2.65 -0.81
N LYS A 50 -18.15 1.63 -0.35
CA LYS A 50 -18.24 1.13 1.03
C LYS A 50 -17.84 2.18 2.05
N LEU A 51 -16.80 2.94 1.77
CA LEU A 51 -16.21 3.92 2.68
C LEU A 51 -16.68 5.36 2.46
N LYS A 52 -17.64 5.61 1.54
CA LYS A 52 -18.10 6.97 1.20
C LYS A 52 -18.65 7.76 2.38
N ASN A 53 -19.22 7.06 3.37
CA ASN A 53 -19.83 7.67 4.55
C ASN A 53 -18.92 7.54 5.79
N LEU A 54 -17.64 7.16 5.63
CA LEU A 54 -16.69 7.11 6.73
C LEU A 54 -16.47 8.54 7.26
N PRO A 55 -16.78 8.82 8.55
CA PRO A 55 -16.55 10.13 9.14
C PRO A 55 -15.06 10.48 9.13
N ALA A 56 -14.74 11.76 8.91
CA ALA A 56 -13.36 12.22 8.82
C ALA A 56 -12.54 11.95 10.10
N ASP A 57 -13.20 12.02 11.27
CA ASP A 57 -12.61 11.73 12.59
C ASP A 57 -12.37 10.22 12.85
N LYS A 58 -12.92 9.35 12.00
CA LYS A 58 -12.73 7.90 12.03
C LYS A 58 -11.64 7.41 11.07
N LYS A 59 -11.08 8.32 10.26
CA LYS A 59 -10.02 7.98 9.33
C LYS A 59 -8.75 7.57 10.09
N GLN A 60 -8.32 6.31 9.91
CA GLN A 60 -7.20 5.74 10.63
C GLN A 60 -5.87 6.10 9.96
N VAL A 61 -4.83 6.26 10.77
CA VAL A 61 -3.46 6.51 10.34
C VAL A 61 -2.72 5.19 10.25
N VAL A 62 -2.12 4.93 9.09
CA VAL A 62 -1.29 3.75 8.87
C VAL A 62 0.15 4.14 8.54
N VAL A 63 1.11 3.30 8.94
CA VAL A 63 2.51 3.44 8.58
C VAL A 63 2.98 2.13 7.97
N PRO A 64 3.55 2.16 6.75
CA PRO A 64 4.15 0.97 6.16
C PRO A 64 5.51 0.69 6.81
N LEU A 65 5.75 -0.56 7.14
CA LEU A 65 7.05 -1.03 7.61
C LEU A 65 7.62 -2.03 6.61
N SER A 66 8.93 -1.93 6.37
CA SER A 66 9.63 -2.79 5.43
C SER A 66 11.03 -3.11 5.96
N MET A 67 11.51 -4.36 5.76
CA MET A 67 12.93 -4.71 5.96
C MET A 67 13.81 -4.03 4.90
N MET A 68 13.24 -3.67 3.76
CA MET A 68 13.91 -2.88 2.73
C MET A 68 13.76 -1.40 3.06
N SER A 69 14.81 -0.62 2.84
CA SER A 69 14.79 0.81 3.10
C SER A 69 13.72 1.55 2.29
N ALA A 70 13.26 2.69 2.80
CA ALA A 70 12.43 3.70 2.14
C ALA A 70 11.21 3.15 1.38
N PHE A 71 10.13 2.93 2.08
CA PHE A 71 8.85 2.51 1.51
C PHE A 71 7.72 3.42 1.97
N GLY A 72 6.88 3.85 1.03
CA GLY A 72 5.60 4.47 1.35
C GLY A 72 5.59 5.96 1.67
N GLY A 73 6.67 6.72 1.38
CA GLY A 73 6.68 8.17 1.52
C GLY A 73 5.78 8.90 0.53
N LYS A 74 5.74 10.22 0.61
CA LYS A 74 4.92 11.10 -0.24
C LYS A 74 5.19 10.86 -1.73
N GLY A 75 4.12 10.73 -2.51
CA GLY A 75 4.18 10.56 -3.97
C GLY A 75 4.64 9.18 -4.42
N THR A 76 4.49 8.15 -3.58
CA THR A 76 4.65 6.74 -3.95
C THR A 76 3.31 6.11 -4.31
N THR A 77 3.36 4.95 -4.98
CA THR A 77 2.15 4.14 -5.24
C THR A 77 1.42 3.79 -3.94
N PHE A 78 2.15 3.53 -2.84
CA PHE A 78 1.54 3.28 -1.54
C PHE A 78 0.74 4.49 -1.01
N ASP A 79 1.23 5.70 -1.25
CA ASP A 79 0.51 6.92 -0.86
C ASP A 79 -0.85 7.02 -1.58
N ASP A 80 -0.87 6.67 -2.86
CA ASP A 80 -2.10 6.64 -3.65
C ASP A 80 -3.03 5.48 -3.25
N ILE A 81 -2.47 4.29 -2.95
CA ILE A 81 -3.22 3.16 -2.36
C ILE A 81 -3.93 3.59 -1.07
N CYS A 82 -3.24 4.31 -0.18
CA CYS A 82 -3.83 4.83 1.06
C CYS A 82 -5.00 5.77 0.80
N ASN A 83 -4.90 6.64 -0.22
CA ASN A 83 -5.97 7.55 -0.61
C ASN A 83 -7.22 6.77 -1.03
N TYR A 84 -7.08 5.74 -1.88
CA TYR A 84 -8.21 4.92 -2.33
C TYR A 84 -8.77 4.02 -1.22
N ALA A 85 -7.94 3.53 -0.30
CA ALA A 85 -8.36 2.77 0.88
C ALA A 85 -8.97 3.65 1.99
N ASN A 86 -9.04 4.96 1.77
CA ASN A 86 -9.53 5.96 2.72
C ASN A 86 -8.83 5.93 4.09
N VAL A 87 -7.51 5.65 4.10
CA VAL A 87 -6.64 5.74 5.27
C VAL A 87 -5.66 6.91 5.12
N THR A 88 -5.13 7.39 6.22
CA THR A 88 -4.06 8.40 6.22
C THR A 88 -2.72 7.70 6.18
N ASN A 89 -1.92 7.96 5.16
CA ASN A 89 -0.51 7.57 5.15
C ASN A 89 0.27 8.47 6.11
N GLY A 90 0.63 7.94 7.28
CA GLY A 90 1.32 8.70 8.32
C GLY A 90 2.71 9.19 7.89
N VAL A 91 3.40 8.44 7.02
CA VAL A 91 4.71 8.82 6.48
C VAL A 91 4.59 10.05 5.58
N SER A 92 3.62 10.03 4.66
CA SER A 92 3.32 11.16 3.77
C SER A 92 2.83 12.40 4.54
N ALA A 93 1.92 12.20 5.50
CA ALA A 93 1.39 13.26 6.35
C ALA A 93 2.48 13.93 7.21
N ALA A 94 3.52 13.18 7.60
CA ALA A 94 4.70 13.71 8.28
C ALA A 94 5.69 14.44 7.36
N GLY A 95 5.37 14.58 6.07
CA GLY A 95 6.21 15.27 5.08
C GLY A 95 7.44 14.47 4.64
N ILE A 96 7.47 13.16 4.86
CA ILE A 96 8.60 12.31 4.50
C ILE A 96 8.48 11.91 3.03
N ASP A 97 9.52 12.21 2.26
CA ASP A 97 9.58 11.91 0.84
C ASP A 97 9.81 10.41 0.56
N LYS A 98 9.53 10.01 -0.69
CA LYS A 98 9.58 8.62 -1.17
C LYS A 98 10.89 7.88 -0.90
N ASN A 99 12.01 8.57 -0.75
CA ASN A 99 13.34 7.98 -0.61
C ASN A 99 13.89 8.04 0.84
N ALA A 100 13.09 8.48 1.80
CA ALA A 100 13.54 8.62 3.18
C ALA A 100 13.18 7.37 4.01
N VAL A 101 14.11 6.93 4.85
CA VAL A 101 13.85 5.91 5.87
C VAL A 101 13.19 6.59 7.06
N ILE A 102 12.09 6.04 7.55
CA ILE A 102 11.44 6.58 8.73
C ILE A 102 12.17 6.14 10.01
N ALA A 103 12.58 7.12 10.82
CA ALA A 103 13.18 6.86 12.14
C ALA A 103 12.10 6.42 13.15
N LYS A 104 12.49 5.61 14.14
CA LYS A 104 11.57 5.10 15.17
C LYS A 104 10.92 6.24 15.97
N GLU A 105 11.65 7.28 16.27
CA GLU A 105 11.15 8.48 16.95
C GLU A 105 10.02 9.12 16.15
N LYS A 106 10.15 9.14 14.82
CA LYS A 106 9.11 9.69 13.95
C LYS A 106 7.87 8.79 13.90
N ILE A 107 8.04 7.48 13.97
CA ILE A 107 6.91 6.53 14.10
C ILE A 107 6.14 6.80 15.41
N VAL A 108 6.87 7.03 16.52
CA VAL A 108 6.27 7.36 17.82
C VAL A 108 5.50 8.69 17.76
N GLU A 109 6.04 9.70 17.09
CA GLU A 109 5.38 11.00 16.89
C GLU A 109 4.10 10.86 16.05
N ILE A 110 4.13 10.10 14.95
CA ILE A 110 2.98 9.81 14.10
C ILE A 110 1.92 9.04 14.89
N ASN A 111 2.34 8.11 15.74
CA ASN A 111 1.49 7.25 16.57
C ASN A 111 0.38 6.55 15.75
N PRO A 112 0.74 5.72 14.75
CA PRO A 112 -0.21 5.12 13.82
C PRO A 112 -1.18 4.17 14.53
N ASP A 113 -2.38 4.04 13.95
CA ASP A 113 -3.42 3.11 14.41
C ASP A 113 -3.15 1.67 13.94
N ALA A 114 -2.43 1.50 12.82
CA ALA A 114 -1.98 0.20 12.31
C ALA A 114 -0.64 0.32 11.56
N PHE A 115 0.12 -0.77 11.55
CA PHE A 115 1.24 -0.97 10.64
C PHE A 115 0.83 -1.82 9.45
N ILE A 116 1.28 -1.44 8.25
CA ILE A 116 1.12 -2.23 7.02
C ILE A 116 2.45 -2.92 6.73
N LEU A 117 2.41 -4.23 6.61
CA LEU A 117 3.58 -5.10 6.42
C LEU A 117 3.39 -5.96 5.17
N PRO A 118 4.44 -6.22 4.41
CA PRO A 118 4.40 -7.25 3.38
C PRO A 118 4.36 -8.65 3.99
N THR A 119 3.87 -9.64 3.23
CA THR A 119 3.88 -11.06 3.67
C THR A 119 5.26 -11.69 3.60
N TRP A 120 6.10 -11.19 2.75
CA TRP A 120 7.49 -11.61 2.52
C TRP A 120 7.74 -13.10 2.38
N ASP A 121 7.17 -13.68 1.33
CA ASP A 121 7.38 -15.08 0.97
C ASP A 121 8.63 -15.30 0.08
N PHE A 122 9.63 -14.42 0.16
CA PHE A 122 10.88 -14.57 -0.60
C PHE A 122 11.77 -15.69 -0.03
N GLY A 123 11.28 -16.92 -0.04
CA GLY A 123 12.11 -18.13 0.01
C GLY A 123 12.76 -18.52 1.33
N LYS A 124 12.67 -17.72 2.40
CA LYS A 124 13.06 -18.13 3.76
C LYS A 124 12.08 -17.59 4.79
N SER A 125 11.16 -18.41 5.19
CA SER A 125 10.03 -18.12 6.08
C SER A 125 10.39 -17.61 7.50
N GLY A 126 11.67 -17.49 7.84
CA GLY A 126 12.12 -17.00 9.14
C GLY A 126 12.18 -15.48 9.25
N ASP A 127 12.54 -14.79 8.18
CA ASP A 127 12.90 -13.36 8.25
C ASP A 127 11.70 -12.47 8.52
N ALA A 128 10.54 -12.76 7.91
CA ALA A 128 9.30 -12.01 8.15
C ALA A 128 8.81 -12.16 9.60
N LYS A 129 8.85 -13.38 10.15
CA LYS A 129 8.47 -13.63 11.55
C LYS A 129 9.41 -12.91 12.52
N ASN A 130 10.72 -12.96 12.25
CA ASN A 130 11.71 -12.26 13.07
C ASN A 130 11.47 -10.75 13.06
N PHE A 131 11.25 -10.16 11.88
CA PHE A 131 10.97 -8.74 11.74
C PHE A 131 9.69 -8.33 12.49
N ILE A 132 8.61 -9.10 12.38
CA ILE A 132 7.38 -8.87 13.12
C ILE A 132 7.64 -8.94 14.63
N ASN A 133 8.33 -9.99 15.09
CA ASN A 133 8.64 -10.16 16.51
C ASN A 133 9.53 -9.03 17.04
N GLU A 134 10.55 -8.63 16.30
CA GLU A 134 11.43 -7.51 16.63
C GLU A 134 10.64 -6.19 16.71
N THR A 135 9.76 -5.95 15.75
CA THR A 135 8.89 -4.76 15.74
C THR A 135 7.96 -4.74 16.96
N MET A 136 7.29 -5.86 17.24
CA MET A 136 6.35 -5.99 18.36
C MET A 136 7.03 -5.83 19.72
N ASN A 137 8.27 -6.28 19.85
CA ASN A 137 9.01 -6.24 21.10
C ASN A 137 9.99 -5.06 21.21
N ASP A 138 10.00 -4.16 20.22
CA ASP A 138 10.87 -2.99 20.23
C ASP A 138 10.48 -2.04 21.38
N PRO A 139 11.36 -1.80 22.37
CA PRO A 139 11.05 -0.93 23.50
C PRO A 139 10.67 0.50 23.09
N ALA A 140 11.24 1.00 21.98
CA ALA A 140 10.95 2.34 21.47
C ALA A 140 9.52 2.48 20.92
N LEU A 141 8.89 1.39 20.49
CA LEU A 141 7.57 1.40 19.86
C LEU A 141 6.41 1.01 20.81
N GLN A 142 6.71 0.66 22.07
CA GLN A 142 5.68 0.15 23.01
C GLN A 142 4.57 1.17 23.33
N THR A 143 4.80 2.44 23.10
CA THR A 143 3.79 3.51 23.30
C THR A 143 2.87 3.69 22.11
N VAL A 144 3.23 3.15 20.93
CA VAL A 144 2.49 3.32 19.68
C VAL A 144 1.18 2.54 19.69
N LYS A 145 0.09 3.15 19.24
CA LYS A 145 -1.25 2.53 19.21
C LYS A 145 -1.27 1.21 18.44
N ALA A 146 -0.61 1.14 17.28
CA ALA A 146 -0.54 -0.07 16.47
C ALA A 146 0.04 -1.26 17.26
N ILE A 147 1.08 -1.04 18.07
CA ILE A 147 1.68 -2.06 18.93
C ILE A 147 0.72 -2.44 20.08
N LYS A 148 0.22 -1.44 20.82
CA LYS A 148 -0.69 -1.67 21.96
C LYS A 148 -1.94 -2.46 21.58
N ASN A 149 -2.44 -2.25 20.37
CA ASN A 149 -3.66 -2.86 19.86
C ASN A 149 -3.39 -4.09 18.98
N ASN A 150 -2.12 -4.53 18.86
CA ASN A 150 -1.69 -5.64 18.01
C ASN A 150 -2.21 -5.49 16.55
N ARG A 151 -2.15 -4.25 16.01
CA ARG A 151 -2.63 -3.90 14.68
C ARG A 151 -1.50 -3.93 13.65
N LEU A 152 -1.07 -5.14 13.32
CA LEU A 152 -0.10 -5.44 12.27
C LEU A 152 -0.85 -6.10 11.11
N ILE A 153 -1.02 -5.39 10.01
CA ILE A 153 -1.77 -5.82 8.84
C ILE A 153 -0.79 -6.27 7.77
N GLN A 154 -0.80 -7.55 7.43
CA GLN A 154 0.02 -8.10 6.37
C GLN A 154 -0.75 -8.06 5.04
N ILE A 155 -0.10 -7.49 4.01
CA ILE A 155 -0.61 -7.42 2.64
C ILE A 155 0.31 -8.21 1.73
N HIS A 156 -0.25 -8.96 0.81
CA HIS A 156 0.52 -9.78 -0.13
C HIS A 156 1.51 -8.92 -0.93
N ASP A 157 2.77 -9.37 -1.02
CA ASP A 157 3.86 -8.63 -1.67
C ASP A 157 3.55 -8.23 -3.11
N ALA A 158 2.93 -9.14 -3.89
CA ALA A 158 2.54 -8.86 -5.25
C ALA A 158 1.50 -7.74 -5.38
N TYR A 159 0.74 -7.43 -4.31
CA TYR A 159 -0.22 -6.33 -4.30
C TYR A 159 0.40 -5.04 -3.82
N LEU A 160 1.28 -5.14 -2.80
CA LEU A 160 1.85 -3.98 -2.15
C LEU A 160 3.00 -3.34 -2.95
N TYR A 161 3.83 -4.17 -3.61
CA TYR A 161 5.03 -3.70 -4.32
C TYR A 161 4.91 -3.71 -5.85
N SER A 162 3.89 -4.38 -6.40
CA SER A 162 3.78 -4.45 -7.84
C SER A 162 3.18 -3.18 -8.43
N ILE A 163 3.86 -2.62 -9.42
CA ILE A 163 3.35 -1.52 -10.23
C ILE A 163 2.47 -2.11 -11.35
N SER A 164 1.37 -2.73 -10.96
CA SER A 164 0.45 -3.43 -11.87
C SER A 164 -1.00 -3.30 -11.40
N HIS A 165 -1.94 -3.83 -12.19
CA HIS A 165 -3.36 -3.89 -11.83
C HIS A 165 -3.64 -4.56 -10.48
N TYR A 166 -2.71 -5.35 -9.95
CA TYR A 166 -2.82 -5.95 -8.60
C TYR A 166 -2.78 -4.92 -7.46
N ALA A 167 -2.33 -3.69 -7.71
CA ALA A 167 -2.36 -2.63 -6.69
C ALA A 167 -3.78 -2.34 -6.16
N ALA A 168 -4.84 -2.58 -6.97
CA ALA A 168 -6.22 -2.49 -6.50
C ALA A 168 -6.57 -3.54 -5.43
N ASN A 169 -5.88 -4.69 -5.40
CA ASN A 169 -6.04 -5.68 -4.33
C ASN A 169 -5.47 -5.15 -3.01
N ALA A 170 -4.33 -4.44 -3.05
CA ALA A 170 -3.79 -3.81 -1.83
C ALA A 170 -4.76 -2.78 -1.26
N VAL A 171 -5.46 -2.01 -2.11
CA VAL A 171 -6.51 -1.07 -1.67
C VAL A 171 -7.63 -1.82 -0.94
N ASP A 172 -8.16 -2.90 -1.53
CA ASP A 172 -9.25 -3.70 -0.96
C ASP A 172 -8.83 -4.37 0.35
N GLU A 173 -7.65 -5.01 0.39
CA GLU A 173 -7.15 -5.68 1.60
C GLU A 173 -6.89 -4.71 2.75
N ILE A 174 -6.27 -3.56 2.48
CA ILE A 174 -6.04 -2.53 3.50
C ILE A 174 -7.37 -2.00 4.02
N ALA A 175 -8.30 -1.65 3.13
CA ALA A 175 -9.59 -1.11 3.52
C ALA A 175 -10.37 -2.09 4.40
N ARG A 176 -10.43 -3.36 4.03
CA ARG A 176 -11.10 -4.42 4.82
C ARG A 176 -10.44 -4.67 6.17
N ALA A 177 -9.10 -4.68 6.21
CA ALA A 177 -8.38 -4.92 7.46
C ALA A 177 -8.46 -3.73 8.42
N VAL A 178 -8.53 -2.50 7.89
CA VAL A 178 -8.62 -1.27 8.71
C VAL A 178 -10.04 -1.00 9.15
N TYR A 179 -11.04 -1.26 8.28
CA TYR A 179 -12.45 -0.96 8.50
C TYR A 179 -13.37 -2.17 8.29
N PRO A 180 -13.19 -3.28 9.01
CA PRO A 180 -13.94 -4.52 8.78
C PRO A 180 -15.46 -4.33 8.92
N GLU A 181 -15.92 -3.34 9.69
CA GLU A 181 -17.33 -3.04 9.93
C GLU A 181 -18.06 -2.45 8.70
N TYR A 182 -17.31 -2.05 7.65
CA TYR A 182 -17.90 -1.50 6.41
C TYR A 182 -17.99 -2.55 5.30
N PHE A 183 -17.44 -3.76 5.48
CA PHE A 183 -17.33 -4.83 4.49
C PHE A 183 -18.04 -6.11 4.92
#